data_95efaa6548fbbe32248a9977f7fa8654
#
_entry.id   95efaa6548fbbe32248a9977f7fa8654
#
_cell.length_a   1.000
_cell.length_b   1.000
_cell.length_c   1.000
_cell.angle_alpha   90.00
_cell.angle_beta   90.00
_cell.angle_gamma   90.00
#
_symmetry.space_group_name_H-M   'P 1'
#
loop_
_entity.id
_entity.type
_entity.pdbx_description
1 polymer ?
#
loop_
_entity_poly.entity_id
_entity_poly.type
_entity_poly.pdbx_seq_one_letter_code
_entity_poly.pdbx_strand_id
1 'polypeptide(L)'
;MIPSVVFDIETTDLKGLMGRMLCVSFLDGQTGEVTTFRADEQPWKGRTKIDDKKLAVACRNHLEKYKLIVGHNSKLFDVPFVNARLAKHGERPIHVEWHMDTRWYLNSASMRIGSAKLDNAQKFFDLGEEKTPISWEQWQLAATLDKGAMDEVVVHCEQDVKVLAELVPHVLPY
;
A
#
# COMPACT_ATOMS: atom_id res chain seq x y z
N MET A 1 -5.60 16.81 16.01
CA MET A 1 -4.94 16.25 14.80
C MET A 1 -5.96 15.36 14.10
N ILE A 2 -6.04 15.37 12.76
CA ILE A 2 -6.98 14.55 12.00
C ILE A 2 -6.46 13.11 12.02
N PRO A 3 -7.28 12.10 12.40
CA PRO A 3 -6.87 10.70 12.31
C PRO A 3 -6.51 10.35 10.87
N SER A 4 -5.24 9.99 10.65
CA SER A 4 -4.70 9.70 9.32
C SER A 4 -3.89 8.41 9.33
N VAL A 5 -3.85 7.73 8.17
CA VAL A 5 -3.05 6.54 7.95
C VAL A 5 -2.36 6.62 6.61
N VAL A 6 -1.08 6.28 6.59
CA VAL A 6 -0.32 6.03 5.36
C VAL A 6 -0.45 4.54 5.05
N PHE A 7 -0.68 4.18 3.77
CA PHE A 7 -0.85 2.79 3.40
C PHE A 7 -0.25 2.49 2.03
N ASP A 8 0.10 1.23 1.84
CA ASP A 8 0.57 0.66 0.59
C ASP A 8 0.14 -0.81 0.49
N ILE A 9 -0.06 -1.33 -0.72
CA ILE A 9 -0.42 -2.73 -0.97
C ILE A 9 0.55 -3.41 -1.89
N GLU A 10 0.78 -4.71 -1.64
CA GLU A 10 1.50 -5.57 -2.56
C GLU A 10 0.57 -6.62 -3.18
N THR A 11 0.75 -6.86 -4.47
CA THR A 11 -0.16 -7.69 -5.26
C THR A 11 0.59 -8.62 -6.20
N THR A 12 -0.05 -9.71 -6.62
CA THR A 12 0.56 -10.67 -7.57
C THR A 12 0.55 -10.18 -9.01
N ASP A 13 -0.21 -9.15 -9.34
CA ASP A 13 -0.33 -8.55 -10.68
C ASP A 13 -0.88 -7.12 -10.55
N LEU A 14 -0.57 -6.25 -11.48
CA LEU A 14 -1.06 -4.88 -11.51
C LEU A 14 -2.55 -4.76 -11.87
N LYS A 15 -3.16 -5.82 -12.39
CA LYS A 15 -4.57 -5.85 -12.81
C LYS A 15 -5.40 -6.68 -11.83
N GLY A 16 -6.40 -6.09 -11.22
CA GLY A 16 -7.31 -6.78 -10.29
C GLY A 16 -8.03 -8.00 -10.86
N LEU A 17 -8.15 -8.12 -12.20
CA LEU A 17 -8.69 -9.30 -12.86
C LEU A 17 -7.81 -10.54 -12.65
N MET A 18 -6.49 -10.38 -12.80
CA MET A 18 -5.49 -11.47 -12.72
C MET A 18 -4.85 -11.55 -11.34
N GLY A 19 -4.71 -10.41 -10.67
CA GLY A 19 -4.03 -10.28 -9.41
C GLY A 19 -4.90 -10.56 -8.18
N ARG A 20 -4.22 -10.71 -7.06
CA ARG A 20 -4.76 -10.71 -5.70
C ARG A 20 -3.82 -9.99 -4.76
N MET A 21 -4.32 -9.60 -3.61
CA MET A 21 -3.50 -8.98 -2.56
C MET A 21 -2.57 -10.02 -1.93
N LEU A 22 -1.33 -9.64 -1.70
CA LEU A 22 -0.34 -10.37 -0.90
C LEU A 22 -0.30 -9.83 0.52
N CYS A 23 -0.12 -8.53 0.66
CA CYS A 23 -0.19 -7.85 1.94
C CYS A 23 -0.68 -6.40 1.77
N VAL A 24 -0.91 -5.75 2.88
CA VAL A 24 -1.12 -4.31 3.01
C VAL A 24 -0.48 -3.85 4.30
N SER A 25 0.31 -2.78 4.22
CA SER A 25 0.92 -2.13 5.38
C SER A 25 0.27 -0.78 5.63
N PHE A 26 0.14 -0.45 6.91
CA PHE A 26 -0.44 0.78 7.41
C PHE A 26 0.51 1.42 8.41
N LEU A 27 0.76 2.71 8.28
CA LEU A 27 1.45 3.50 9.30
C LEU A 27 0.47 4.52 9.86
N ASP A 28 0.16 4.40 11.15
CA ASP A 28 -0.71 5.35 11.85
C ASP A 28 -0.04 6.72 11.95
N GLY A 29 -0.67 7.74 11.40
CA GLY A 29 -0.11 9.10 11.33
C GLY A 29 -0.01 9.83 12.68
N GLN A 30 -0.59 9.28 13.76
CA GLN A 30 -0.54 9.85 15.09
C GLN A 30 0.53 9.16 15.95
N THR A 31 0.62 7.83 15.87
CA THR A 31 1.53 7.03 16.71
C THR A 31 2.82 6.64 16.01
N GLY A 32 2.84 6.63 14.66
CA GLY A 32 3.94 6.09 13.86
C GLY A 32 4.02 4.56 13.87
N GLU A 33 3.05 3.88 14.49
CA GLU A 33 3.00 2.41 14.53
C GLU A 33 2.70 1.83 13.15
N VAL A 34 3.46 0.81 12.77
CA VAL A 34 3.23 0.06 11.53
C VAL A 34 2.46 -1.22 11.84
N THR A 35 1.40 -1.46 11.11
CA THR A 35 0.59 -2.68 11.16
C THR A 35 0.50 -3.28 9.78
N THR A 36 0.76 -4.58 9.63
CA THR A 36 0.70 -5.27 8.34
C THR A 36 -0.28 -6.43 8.39
N PHE A 37 -1.15 -6.53 7.38
CA PHE A 37 -2.01 -7.68 7.13
C PHE A 37 -1.49 -8.44 5.93
N ARG A 38 -1.39 -9.76 6.03
CA ARG A 38 -0.77 -10.61 5.02
C ARG A 38 -1.58 -11.86 4.69
N ALA A 39 -1.60 -12.27 3.42
CA ALA A 39 -2.47 -13.33 2.90
C ALA A 39 -2.09 -14.74 3.38
N ASP A 40 -0.87 -14.98 3.83
CA ASP A 40 -0.36 -16.27 4.29
C ASP A 40 -0.63 -16.55 5.78
N GLU A 41 -1.08 -15.54 6.55
CA GLU A 41 -1.30 -15.65 8.01
C GLU A 41 -2.76 -15.43 8.43
N GLN A 42 -3.15 -16.04 9.55
CA GLN A 42 -4.44 -15.80 10.20
C GLN A 42 -4.43 -14.42 10.87
N PRO A 43 -5.58 -13.71 10.93
CA PRO A 43 -6.90 -14.15 10.46
C PRO A 43 -7.18 -13.88 8.98
N TRP A 44 -6.26 -13.27 8.23
CA TRP A 44 -6.47 -12.76 6.86
C TRP A 44 -6.36 -13.83 5.77
N LYS A 45 -5.75 -14.98 6.10
CA LYS A 45 -5.59 -16.10 5.18
C LYS A 45 -6.94 -16.57 4.64
N GLY A 46 -7.05 -16.65 3.31
CA GLY A 46 -8.23 -17.12 2.60
C GLY A 46 -8.43 -18.64 2.70
N ARG A 47 -9.54 -19.12 2.13
CA ARG A 47 -9.84 -20.56 2.05
C ARG A 47 -8.90 -21.30 1.11
N THR A 48 -8.44 -20.62 0.09
CA THR A 48 -7.47 -21.11 -0.89
C THR A 48 -6.35 -20.09 -1.05
N LYS A 49 -5.25 -20.48 -1.71
CA LYS A 49 -4.12 -19.57 -1.97
C LYS A 49 -4.49 -18.37 -2.84
N ILE A 50 -5.59 -18.43 -3.60
CA ILE A 50 -6.05 -17.35 -4.47
C ILE A 50 -7.21 -16.54 -3.89
N ASP A 51 -7.68 -16.89 -2.70
CA ASP A 51 -8.78 -16.21 -2.02
C ASP A 51 -8.22 -15.13 -1.10
N ASP A 52 -8.38 -13.88 -1.50
CA ASP A 52 -7.96 -12.70 -0.74
C ASP A 52 -9.14 -11.93 -0.09
N LYS A 53 -10.34 -12.54 -0.04
CA LYS A 53 -11.54 -11.88 0.51
C LYS A 53 -11.31 -11.29 1.89
N LYS A 54 -10.78 -12.09 2.83
CA LYS A 54 -10.56 -11.65 4.21
C LYS A 54 -9.59 -10.48 4.30
N LEU A 55 -8.51 -10.52 3.49
CA LEU A 55 -7.50 -9.47 3.44
C LEU A 55 -8.08 -8.18 2.86
N ALA A 56 -8.83 -8.24 1.75
CA ALA A 56 -9.45 -7.07 1.13
C ALA A 56 -10.49 -6.41 2.07
N VAL A 57 -11.32 -7.23 2.75
CA VAL A 57 -12.29 -6.73 3.73
C VAL A 57 -11.58 -6.10 4.94
N ALA A 58 -10.51 -6.73 5.45
CA ALA A 58 -9.72 -6.19 6.55
C ALA A 58 -9.05 -4.87 6.18
N CYS A 59 -8.47 -4.79 4.96
CA CYS A 59 -7.91 -3.56 4.42
C CYS A 59 -8.93 -2.42 4.42
N ARG A 60 -10.10 -2.62 3.79
CA ARG A 60 -11.19 -1.64 3.82
C ARG A 60 -11.55 -1.21 5.23
N ASN A 61 -11.81 -2.17 6.12
CA ASN A 61 -12.25 -1.89 7.48
C ASN A 61 -11.19 -1.15 8.29
N HIS A 62 -9.91 -1.35 7.99
CA HIS A 62 -8.82 -0.62 8.65
C HIS A 62 -8.72 0.81 8.13
N LEU A 63 -8.73 1.02 6.81
CA LEU A 63 -8.69 2.36 6.21
C LEU A 63 -9.85 3.25 6.67
N GLU A 64 -11.04 2.69 6.79
CA GLU A 64 -12.25 3.42 7.21
C GLU A 64 -12.29 3.83 8.70
N LYS A 65 -11.31 3.43 9.51
CA LYS A 65 -11.13 3.99 10.87
C LYS A 65 -10.57 5.41 10.85
N TYR A 66 -9.99 5.82 9.73
CA TYR A 66 -9.29 7.10 9.58
C TYR A 66 -10.09 8.05 8.68
N LYS A 67 -9.96 9.34 8.97
CA LYS A 67 -10.57 10.39 8.14
C LYS A 67 -9.76 10.68 6.89
N LEU A 68 -8.44 10.58 6.99
CA LEU A 68 -7.50 10.81 5.90
C LEU A 68 -6.69 9.55 5.64
N ILE A 69 -6.74 9.05 4.42
CA ILE A 69 -5.80 8.04 3.93
C ILE A 69 -4.77 8.69 3.01
N VAL A 70 -3.53 8.25 3.13
CA VAL A 70 -2.41 8.74 2.33
C VAL A 70 -1.75 7.56 1.62
N GLY A 71 -1.54 7.68 0.31
CA GLY A 71 -0.85 6.68 -0.48
C GLY A 71 -0.03 7.31 -1.60
N HIS A 72 0.70 6.49 -2.35
CA HIS A 72 1.47 6.91 -3.51
C HIS A 72 0.97 6.23 -4.78
N ASN A 73 0.40 6.99 -5.72
CA ASN A 73 -0.35 6.46 -6.87
C ASN A 73 -1.62 5.68 -6.45
N SER A 74 -2.02 5.80 -5.22
CA SER A 74 -3.07 4.99 -4.60
C SER A 74 -4.47 5.31 -5.09
N LYS A 75 -4.70 6.51 -5.64
CA LYS A 75 -5.96 6.86 -6.32
C LYS A 75 -6.12 6.12 -7.66
N LEU A 76 -5.02 5.75 -8.32
CA LEU A 76 -5.05 5.06 -9.61
C LEU A 76 -4.75 3.56 -9.49
N PHE A 77 -4.15 3.10 -8.41
CA PHE A 77 -3.77 1.70 -8.24
C PHE A 77 -4.39 1.08 -6.97
N ASP A 78 -3.92 1.41 -5.78
CA ASP A 78 -4.23 0.67 -4.55
C ASP A 78 -5.73 0.61 -4.26
N VAL A 79 -6.39 1.77 -4.16
CA VAL A 79 -7.82 1.82 -3.85
C VAL A 79 -8.67 1.18 -4.95
N PRO A 80 -8.46 1.47 -6.25
CA PRO A 80 -9.15 0.75 -7.33
C PRO A 80 -8.90 -0.75 -7.34
N PHE A 81 -7.68 -1.21 -7.03
CA PHE A 81 -7.35 -2.62 -6.95
C PHE A 81 -8.12 -3.30 -5.82
N VAL A 82 -8.05 -2.77 -4.60
CA VAL A 82 -8.80 -3.30 -3.44
C VAL A 82 -10.30 -3.31 -3.72
N ASN A 83 -10.84 -2.23 -4.31
CA ASN A 83 -12.26 -2.15 -4.68
C ASN A 83 -12.64 -3.22 -5.71
N ALA A 84 -11.79 -3.52 -6.70
CA ALA A 84 -12.02 -4.61 -7.64
C ALA A 84 -12.05 -5.98 -6.94
N ARG A 85 -11.17 -6.20 -5.95
CA ARG A 85 -11.19 -7.43 -5.14
C ARG A 85 -12.42 -7.51 -4.27
N LEU A 86 -12.80 -6.43 -3.60
CA LEU A 86 -14.05 -6.34 -2.83
C LEU A 86 -15.28 -6.65 -3.70
N ALA A 87 -15.39 -6.02 -4.86
CA ALA A 87 -16.49 -6.25 -5.80
C ALA A 87 -16.56 -7.71 -6.28
N LYS A 88 -15.41 -8.33 -6.59
CA LYS A 88 -15.32 -9.77 -6.92
C LYS A 88 -15.93 -10.66 -5.83
N HIS A 89 -15.80 -10.27 -4.59
CA HIS A 89 -16.29 -11.01 -3.42
C HIS A 89 -17.69 -10.60 -2.96
N GLY A 90 -18.38 -9.72 -3.70
CA GLY A 90 -19.71 -9.22 -3.35
C GLY A 90 -19.73 -8.26 -2.17
N GLU A 91 -18.61 -7.60 -1.90
CA GLU A 91 -18.42 -6.65 -0.81
C GLU A 91 -18.56 -5.20 -1.32
N ARG A 92 -18.94 -4.28 -0.43
CA ARG A 92 -18.99 -2.86 -0.75
C ARG A 92 -17.59 -2.27 -0.91
N PRO A 93 -17.43 -1.17 -1.69
CA PRO A 93 -16.14 -0.51 -1.84
C PRO A 93 -15.67 0.19 -0.57
N ILE A 94 -14.41 0.65 -0.57
CA ILE A 94 -13.83 1.54 0.42
C ILE A 94 -14.57 2.89 0.38
N HIS A 95 -14.89 3.43 1.55
CA HIS A 95 -15.46 4.76 1.73
C HIS A 95 -14.65 5.54 2.76
N VAL A 96 -13.95 6.60 2.32
CA VAL A 96 -13.12 7.46 3.18
C VAL A 96 -13.43 8.92 2.92
N GLU A 97 -13.26 9.77 3.93
CA GLU A 97 -13.59 11.20 3.84
C GLU A 97 -12.58 11.94 2.96
N TRP A 98 -11.28 11.73 3.19
CA TRP A 98 -10.21 12.36 2.44
C TRP A 98 -9.15 11.35 1.99
N HIS A 99 -8.66 11.54 0.77
CA HIS A 99 -7.62 10.70 0.18
C HIS A 99 -6.53 11.58 -0.46
N MET A 100 -5.36 11.61 0.15
CA MET A 100 -4.16 12.26 -0.36
C MET A 100 -3.34 11.26 -1.17
N ASP A 101 -2.96 11.63 -2.40
CA ASP A 101 -2.06 10.84 -3.25
C ASP A 101 -0.80 11.68 -3.50
N THR A 102 0.31 11.29 -2.89
CA THR A 102 1.57 12.05 -2.94
C THR A 102 2.17 12.13 -4.35
N ARG A 103 1.86 11.18 -5.23
CA ARG A 103 2.31 11.22 -6.62
C ARG A 103 1.80 12.46 -7.37
N TRP A 104 0.60 12.93 -7.05
CA TRP A 104 0.02 14.10 -7.69
C TRP A 104 0.75 15.38 -7.31
N TYR A 105 1.23 15.47 -6.07
CA TYR A 105 2.01 16.62 -5.60
C TYR A 105 3.38 16.69 -6.29
N LEU A 106 4.07 15.55 -6.46
CA LEU A 106 5.39 15.47 -7.10
C LEU A 106 5.40 15.89 -8.58
N ASN A 107 4.23 15.86 -9.23
CA ASN A 107 4.03 16.29 -10.62
C ASN A 107 3.07 17.48 -10.75
N SER A 108 2.80 18.20 -9.66
CA SER A 108 1.94 19.39 -9.69
C SER A 108 2.59 20.55 -10.44
N ALA A 109 1.82 21.60 -10.68
CA ALA A 109 2.35 22.84 -11.22
C ALA A 109 3.32 23.56 -10.26
N SER A 110 3.18 23.30 -8.95
CA SER A 110 3.99 23.90 -7.89
C SER A 110 5.28 23.12 -7.59
N MET A 111 5.29 21.80 -7.92
CA MET A 111 6.46 20.94 -7.70
C MET A 111 6.65 20.00 -8.89
N ARG A 112 7.85 20.00 -9.48
CA ARG A 112 8.17 19.15 -10.62
C ARG A 112 9.56 18.54 -10.45
N ILE A 113 9.64 17.36 -9.83
CA ILE A 113 10.92 16.67 -9.61
C ILE A 113 11.37 15.81 -10.81
N GLY A 114 10.58 15.77 -11.90
CA GLY A 114 10.92 15.05 -13.14
C GLY A 114 10.49 13.59 -13.16
N SER A 115 10.33 12.94 -12.04
CA SER A 115 9.79 11.58 -11.91
C SER A 115 9.00 11.46 -10.62
N ALA A 116 7.75 11.02 -10.73
CA ALA A 116 6.88 10.82 -9.55
C ALA A 116 6.84 9.35 -9.08
N LYS A 117 7.91 8.58 -9.28
CA LYS A 117 8.08 7.27 -8.63
C LYS A 117 8.53 7.47 -7.19
N LEU A 118 8.04 6.64 -6.26
CA LEU A 118 8.38 6.74 -4.84
C LEU A 118 9.91 6.62 -4.62
N ASP A 119 10.58 5.67 -5.29
CA ASP A 119 12.03 5.50 -5.19
C ASP A 119 12.83 6.74 -5.65
N ASN A 120 12.31 7.46 -6.65
CA ASN A 120 12.96 8.69 -7.12
C ASN A 120 12.71 9.85 -6.17
N ALA A 121 11.51 9.93 -5.58
CA ALA A 121 11.20 10.90 -4.54
C ALA A 121 12.04 10.63 -3.28
N GLN A 122 12.19 9.37 -2.88
CA GLN A 122 13.04 8.94 -1.78
C GLN A 122 14.47 9.46 -1.96
N LYS A 123 15.08 9.21 -3.14
CA LYS A 123 16.44 9.67 -3.46
C LYS A 123 16.53 11.20 -3.54
N PHE A 124 15.52 11.86 -4.08
CA PHE A 124 15.53 13.32 -4.26
C PHE A 124 15.47 14.07 -2.92
N PHE A 125 14.76 13.52 -1.93
CA PHE A 125 14.59 14.12 -0.61
C PHE A 125 15.46 13.48 0.48
N ASP A 126 16.34 12.53 0.12
CA ASP A 126 17.21 11.76 1.05
C ASP A 126 16.41 11.09 2.18
N LEU A 127 15.28 10.41 1.83
CA LEU A 127 14.37 9.79 2.80
C LEU A 127 14.73 8.34 3.07
N GLY A 128 14.69 7.96 4.37
CA GLY A 128 14.80 6.59 4.81
C GLY A 128 16.08 5.85 4.38
N GLU A 129 16.10 4.54 4.62
CA GLU A 129 17.19 3.67 4.20
C GLU A 129 17.00 3.19 2.76
N GLU A 130 18.11 2.83 2.09
CA GLU A 130 18.08 2.29 0.74
C GLU A 130 17.34 0.94 0.73
N LYS A 131 16.34 0.80 -0.16
CA LYS A 131 15.53 -0.41 -0.28
C LYS A 131 16.29 -1.53 -0.95
N THR A 132 16.13 -2.75 -0.45
CA THR A 132 16.56 -3.95 -1.17
C THR A 132 15.51 -4.30 -2.23
N PRO A 133 15.88 -4.34 -3.52
CA PRO A 133 14.93 -4.73 -4.56
C PRO A 133 14.55 -6.19 -4.42
N ILE A 134 13.24 -6.50 -4.58
CA ILE A 134 12.74 -7.86 -4.62
C ILE A 134 12.94 -8.41 -6.04
N SER A 135 13.56 -9.58 -6.16
CA SER A 135 13.74 -10.23 -7.46
C SER A 135 12.42 -10.74 -8.05
N TRP A 136 12.40 -10.97 -9.37
CA TRP A 136 11.25 -11.58 -10.03
C TRP A 136 10.90 -12.96 -9.46
N GLU A 137 11.92 -13.75 -9.15
CA GLU A 137 11.77 -15.09 -8.55
C GLU A 137 11.10 -15.00 -7.18
N GLN A 138 11.52 -14.05 -6.33
CA GLN A 138 10.90 -13.78 -5.04
C GLN A 138 9.41 -13.43 -5.19
N TRP A 139 9.07 -12.57 -6.15
CA TRP A 139 7.66 -12.23 -6.45
C TRP A 139 6.84 -13.46 -6.84
N GLN A 140 7.41 -14.36 -7.67
CA GLN A 140 6.71 -15.60 -8.04
C GLN A 140 6.51 -16.53 -6.85
N LEU A 141 7.49 -16.67 -5.96
CA LEU A 141 7.37 -17.44 -4.74
C LEU A 141 6.34 -16.84 -3.78
N ALA A 142 6.37 -15.52 -3.54
CA ALA A 142 5.36 -14.82 -2.74
C ALA A 142 3.95 -15.03 -3.31
N ALA A 143 3.80 -15.05 -4.63
CA ALA A 143 2.53 -15.38 -5.28
C ALA A 143 2.05 -16.82 -4.99
N THR A 144 2.90 -17.73 -4.55
CA THR A 144 2.49 -19.06 -4.06
C THR A 144 2.26 -19.09 -2.55
N LEU A 145 2.40 -17.94 -1.85
CA LEU A 145 2.37 -17.79 -0.40
C LEU A 145 3.51 -18.58 0.27
N ASP A 146 4.68 -18.62 -0.37
CA ASP A 146 5.91 -19.08 0.28
C ASP A 146 6.25 -18.12 1.41
N LYS A 147 6.50 -18.67 2.62
CA LYS A 147 6.66 -17.84 3.82
C LYS A 147 7.86 -16.92 3.74
N GLY A 148 9.01 -17.41 3.29
CA GLY A 148 10.24 -16.62 3.21
C GLY A 148 10.10 -15.46 2.22
N ALA A 149 9.55 -15.74 1.03
CA ALA A 149 9.28 -14.72 0.03
C ALA A 149 8.21 -13.71 0.49
N MET A 150 7.19 -14.17 1.20
CA MET A 150 6.18 -13.28 1.80
C MET A 150 6.80 -12.38 2.88
N ASP A 151 7.74 -12.87 3.68
CA ASP A 151 8.44 -12.06 4.69
C ASP A 151 9.22 -10.91 4.01
N GLU A 152 9.89 -11.15 2.87
CA GLU A 152 10.57 -10.11 2.08
C GLU A 152 9.60 -9.08 1.49
N VAL A 153 8.46 -9.53 0.93
CA VAL A 153 7.43 -8.66 0.38
C VAL A 153 6.80 -7.78 1.47
N VAL A 154 6.57 -8.33 2.67
CA VAL A 154 6.06 -7.57 3.82
C VAL A 154 7.06 -6.49 4.24
N VAL A 155 8.35 -6.82 4.37
CA VAL A 155 9.39 -5.84 4.71
C VAL A 155 9.42 -4.71 3.69
N HIS A 156 9.32 -5.02 2.39
CA HIS A 156 9.26 -4.03 1.32
C HIS A 156 8.06 -3.08 1.49
N CYS A 157 6.87 -3.63 1.65
CA CYS A 157 5.64 -2.86 1.86
C CYS A 157 5.72 -1.96 3.12
N GLU A 158 6.32 -2.46 4.21
CA GLU A 158 6.53 -1.67 5.45
C GLU A 158 7.57 -0.54 5.27
N GLN A 159 8.59 -0.77 4.45
CA GLN A 159 9.55 0.28 4.10
C GLN A 159 8.86 1.37 3.26
N ASP A 160 7.98 0.99 2.32
CA ASP A 160 7.25 1.94 1.48
C ASP A 160 6.36 2.87 2.29
N VAL A 161 5.60 2.38 3.26
CA VAL A 161 4.78 3.25 4.11
C VAL A 161 5.61 4.17 5.00
N LYS A 162 6.80 3.75 5.43
CA LYS A 162 7.73 4.60 6.21
C LYS A 162 8.28 5.74 5.35
N VAL A 163 8.84 5.41 4.18
CA VAL A 163 9.32 6.41 3.21
C VAL A 163 8.20 7.37 2.81
N LEU A 164 7.01 6.84 2.58
CA LEU A 164 5.85 7.64 2.22
C LEU A 164 5.43 8.59 3.36
N ALA A 165 5.48 8.15 4.61
CA ALA A 165 5.22 9.00 5.77
C ALA A 165 6.24 10.14 5.88
N GLU A 166 7.52 9.85 5.65
CA GLU A 166 8.58 10.87 5.60
C GLU A 166 8.42 11.84 4.41
N LEU A 167 7.88 11.38 3.28
CA LEU A 167 7.64 12.21 2.10
C LEU A 167 6.52 13.24 2.31
N VAL A 168 5.48 12.91 3.09
CA VAL A 168 4.31 13.78 3.28
C VAL A 168 4.66 15.21 3.67
N PRO A 169 5.51 15.48 4.69
CA PRO A 169 5.89 16.85 5.06
C PRO A 169 6.56 17.64 3.93
N HIS A 170 7.27 16.97 3.04
CA HIS A 170 7.96 17.61 1.92
C HIS A 170 7.01 18.04 0.79
N VAL A 171 5.89 17.36 0.62
CA VAL A 171 4.94 17.63 -0.47
C VAL A 171 3.70 18.41 -0.02
N LEU A 172 3.34 18.34 1.27
CA LEU A 172 2.12 18.95 1.81
C LEU A 172 2.04 20.48 1.60
N PRO A 173 3.15 21.27 1.63
CA PRO A 173 3.09 22.71 1.39
C PRO A 173 2.77 23.12 -0.06
N TYR A 174 2.83 22.19 -1.01
CA TYR A 174 2.64 22.42 -2.45
C TYR A 174 1.33 21.83 -2.97
#